data_446baf464eb30890db2e72f23067e5f7
#
_entry.id   446baf464eb30890db2e72f23067e5f7
#
_cell.length_a   1.000
_cell.length_b   1.000
_cell.length_c   1.000
_cell.angle_alpha   90.00
_cell.angle_beta   90.00
_cell.angle_gamma   90.00
#
_symmetry.space_group_name_H-M   'P 1'
#
loop_
_entity.id
_entity.type
_entity.pdbx_description
1 polymer ?
#
loop_
_entity_poly.entity_id
_entity_poly.type
_entity_poly.pdbx_seq_one_letter_code
_entity_poly.pdbx_strand_id
1 'polypeptide(L)'
;MQVRLVLIGLVAGFFSALFGVGGGVVIVPLLLLVCSWEARSATATSLAAIGITAVSGVVAYAIHGDVRVEYAALVGFPAAVSVVGATALQQRLRTRTVELLFAGFILAVAVWLFVK
;
A
#
# COMPACT_ATOMS: atom_id res chain seq x y z
N MET A 1 20.46 -2.78 11.24
CA MET A 1 19.00 -2.54 11.13
C MET A 1 18.67 -1.40 10.20
N GLN A 2 19.24 -0.24 10.39
CA GLN A 2 18.95 0.95 9.58
C GLN A 2 19.24 0.75 8.08
N VAL A 3 20.37 0.14 7.73
CA VAL A 3 20.73 -0.14 6.33
C VAL A 3 19.71 -1.05 5.64
N ARG A 4 19.18 -2.04 6.36
CA ARG A 4 18.15 -2.95 5.83
C ARG A 4 16.84 -2.21 5.53
N LEU A 5 16.45 -1.30 6.43
CA LEU A 5 15.26 -0.47 6.24
C LEU A 5 15.39 0.47 5.03
N VAL A 6 16.56 1.06 4.84
CA VAL A 6 16.85 1.92 3.68
C VAL A 6 16.80 1.12 2.38
N LEU A 7 17.38 -0.08 2.35
CA LEU A 7 17.34 -0.96 1.18
C LEU A 7 15.90 -1.40 0.87
N ILE A 8 15.12 -1.75 1.89
CA ILE A 8 13.71 -2.09 1.72
C ILE A 8 12.94 -0.91 1.13
N GLY A 9 13.17 0.30 1.64
CA GLY A 9 12.55 1.51 1.14
C GLY A 9 12.90 1.81 -0.32
N LEU A 10 14.16 1.66 -0.71
CA LEU A 10 14.62 1.86 -2.08
C LEU A 10 13.99 0.85 -3.05
N VAL A 11 14.03 -0.43 -2.71
CA VAL A 11 13.44 -1.50 -3.53
C VAL A 11 11.93 -1.30 -3.63
N ALA A 12 11.26 -1.08 -2.51
CA ALA A 12 9.82 -0.88 -2.48
C ALA A 12 9.39 0.38 -3.22
N GLY A 13 10.12 1.48 -3.09
CA GLY A 13 9.87 2.73 -3.82
C GLY A 13 10.00 2.55 -5.33
N PHE A 14 11.03 1.84 -5.78
CA PHE A 14 11.25 1.53 -7.20
C PHE A 14 10.10 0.69 -7.77
N PHE A 15 9.74 -0.40 -7.13
CA PHE A 15 8.63 -1.24 -7.56
C PHE A 15 7.27 -0.54 -7.44
N SER A 16 7.08 0.28 -6.42
CA SER A 16 5.89 1.10 -6.26
C SER A 16 5.67 2.06 -7.42
N ALA A 17 6.73 2.73 -7.84
CA ALA A 17 6.69 3.66 -8.97
C ALA A 17 6.40 2.95 -10.30
N LEU A 18 7.00 1.78 -10.51
CA LEU A 18 6.80 1.00 -11.74
C LEU A 18 5.39 0.42 -11.84
N PHE A 19 4.87 -0.13 -10.76
CA PHE A 19 3.60 -0.85 -10.79
C PHE A 19 2.40 -0.05 -10.28
N GLY A 20 2.62 1.15 -9.73
CA GLY A 20 1.55 1.99 -9.20
C GLY A 20 0.79 1.40 -8.00
N VAL A 21 1.37 0.41 -7.32
CA VAL A 21 0.69 -0.37 -6.26
C VAL A 21 0.89 0.23 -4.86
N GLY A 22 1.57 1.38 -4.77
CA GLY A 22 1.77 2.07 -3.49
C GLY A 22 2.81 1.45 -2.55
N GLY A 23 3.61 0.49 -3.01
CA GLY A 23 4.73 -0.09 -2.25
C GLY A 23 4.36 -1.01 -1.08
N GLY A 24 3.17 -0.91 -0.54
CA GLY A 24 2.76 -1.69 0.64
C GLY A 24 2.81 -3.20 0.43
N VAL A 25 2.50 -3.65 -0.77
CA VAL A 25 2.56 -5.07 -1.16
C VAL A 25 3.99 -5.62 -1.06
N VAL A 26 4.99 -4.77 -1.24
CA VAL A 26 6.41 -5.15 -1.16
C VAL A 26 6.99 -4.88 0.23
N ILE A 27 6.63 -3.74 0.84
CA ILE A 27 7.17 -3.32 2.15
C ILE A 27 6.78 -4.30 3.25
N VAL A 28 5.51 -4.68 3.33
CA VAL A 28 5.01 -5.53 4.42
C VAL A 28 5.69 -6.90 4.46
N PRO A 29 5.73 -7.68 3.36
CA PRO A 29 6.45 -8.96 3.36
C PRO A 29 7.94 -8.81 3.68
N LEU A 30 8.60 -7.76 3.17
CA LEU A 30 10.02 -7.54 3.45
C LEU A 30 10.28 -7.19 4.91
N LEU A 31 9.42 -6.39 5.54
CA LEU A 31 9.54 -6.09 6.96
C LEU A 31 9.32 -7.32 7.84
N LEU A 32 8.39 -8.18 7.47
CA LEU A 32 8.12 -9.43 8.17
C LEU A 32 9.30 -10.42 8.06
N LEU A 33 9.81 -10.60 6.83
CA LEU A 33 10.84 -11.60 6.54
C LEU A 33 12.24 -11.15 6.96
N VAL A 34 12.60 -9.89 6.72
CA VAL A 34 13.96 -9.37 6.94
C VAL A 34 14.13 -8.83 8.35
N CYS A 35 13.12 -8.15 8.87
CA CYS A 35 13.19 -7.50 10.18
C CYS A 35 12.47 -8.28 11.28
N SER A 36 11.74 -9.34 10.94
CA SER A 36 10.96 -10.16 11.90
C SER A 36 10.00 -9.33 12.76
N TRP A 37 9.39 -8.30 12.16
CA TRP A 37 8.43 -7.44 12.82
C TRP A 37 7.07 -8.12 12.92
N GLU A 38 6.26 -7.70 13.91
CA GLU A 38 4.86 -8.09 13.96
C GLU A 38 4.08 -7.49 12.78
N ALA A 39 3.11 -8.24 12.26
CA ALA A 39 2.31 -7.85 11.11
C ALA A 39 1.63 -6.48 11.29
N ARG A 40 1.13 -6.19 12.49
CA ARG A 40 0.48 -4.92 12.81
C ARG A 40 1.45 -3.74 12.71
N SER A 41 2.64 -3.88 13.29
CA SER A 41 3.70 -2.87 13.25
C SER A 41 4.23 -2.64 11.83
N ALA A 42 4.44 -3.73 11.10
CA ALA A 42 4.88 -3.69 9.70
C ALA A 42 3.86 -2.98 8.81
N THR A 43 2.58 -3.28 8.97
CA THR A 43 1.49 -2.64 8.21
C THR A 43 1.37 -1.15 8.53
N ALA A 44 1.38 -0.79 9.81
CA ALA A 44 1.29 0.62 10.22
C ALA A 44 2.47 1.45 9.71
N THR A 45 3.69 0.92 9.81
CA THR A 45 4.90 1.56 9.31
C THR A 45 4.89 1.67 7.79
N SER A 46 4.43 0.63 7.10
CA SER A 46 4.25 0.63 5.65
C SER A 46 3.27 1.72 5.20
N LEU A 47 2.14 1.89 5.88
CA LEU A 47 1.17 2.94 5.57
C LEU A 47 1.75 4.34 5.73
N ALA A 48 2.56 4.57 6.77
CA ALA A 48 3.25 5.83 6.95
C ALA A 48 4.26 6.10 5.81
N ALA A 49 5.03 5.09 5.42
CA ALA A 49 5.97 5.18 4.30
C ALA A 49 5.23 5.45 2.97
N ILE A 50 4.11 4.78 2.73
CA ILE A 50 3.26 4.99 1.55
C ILE A 50 2.72 6.43 1.52
N GLY A 51 2.31 6.98 2.67
CA GLY A 51 1.88 8.37 2.77
C GLY A 51 2.94 9.35 2.28
N ILE A 52 4.18 9.17 2.71
CA ILE A 52 5.32 10.00 2.28
C ILE A 52 5.58 9.85 0.78
N THR A 53 5.61 8.62 0.27
CA THR A 53 5.83 8.35 -1.15
C THR A 53 4.69 8.85 -2.02
N ALA A 54 3.45 8.76 -1.56
CA ALA A 54 2.28 9.28 -2.26
C ALA A 54 2.33 10.79 -2.41
N VAL A 55 2.68 11.52 -1.37
CA VAL A 55 2.87 12.99 -1.44
C VAL A 55 3.97 13.35 -2.44
N SER A 56 5.10 12.65 -2.38
CA SER A 56 6.21 12.87 -3.32
C SER A 56 5.80 12.59 -4.77
N GLY A 57 5.04 11.52 -5.00
CA GLY A 57 4.51 11.17 -6.31
C GLY A 57 3.54 12.21 -6.84
N VAL A 58 2.60 12.68 -6.02
CA VAL A 58 1.64 13.73 -6.40
C VAL A 58 2.36 15.02 -6.80
N VAL A 59 3.37 15.43 -6.04
CA VAL A 59 4.16 16.62 -6.37
C VAL A 59 4.86 16.45 -7.73
N ALA A 60 5.49 15.30 -7.97
CA ALA A 60 6.17 15.02 -9.23
C ALA A 60 5.22 15.07 -10.44
N TYR A 61 4.05 14.45 -10.34
CA TYR A 61 3.05 14.48 -11.41
C TYR A 61 2.35 15.83 -11.56
N ALA A 62 2.16 16.56 -10.47
CA ALA A 62 1.57 17.89 -10.49
C ALA A 62 2.42 18.91 -11.27
N ILE A 63 3.75 18.81 -11.19
CA ILE A 63 4.68 19.64 -11.97
C ILE A 63 4.49 19.41 -13.47
N HIS A 64 4.16 18.19 -13.89
CA HIS A 64 3.88 17.85 -15.29
C HIS A 64 2.44 18.12 -15.74
N GLY A 65 1.56 18.57 -14.81
CA GLY A 65 0.16 18.91 -15.12
C GLY A 65 -0.76 17.68 -15.27
N ASP A 66 -0.31 16.50 -14.90
CA ASP A 66 -1.06 15.25 -15.09
C ASP A 66 -2.08 14.98 -13.98
N VAL A 67 -2.05 15.74 -12.88
CA VAL A 67 -2.96 15.55 -11.74
C VAL A 67 -4.28 16.28 -11.97
N ARG A 68 -5.36 15.53 -12.08
CA ARG A 68 -6.72 16.07 -12.13
C ARG A 68 -7.28 16.17 -10.71
N VAL A 69 -7.13 17.34 -10.12
CA VAL A 69 -7.48 17.60 -8.70
C VAL A 69 -8.96 17.30 -8.41
N GLU A 70 -9.86 17.59 -9.33
CA GLU A 70 -11.30 17.32 -9.15
C GLU A 70 -11.58 15.83 -8.95
N TYR A 71 -11.02 14.98 -9.79
CA TYR A 71 -11.18 13.53 -9.68
C TYR A 71 -10.41 12.95 -8.49
N ALA A 72 -9.23 13.50 -8.19
CA ALA A 72 -8.46 13.11 -7.03
C ALA A 72 -9.23 13.37 -5.72
N ALA A 73 -9.90 14.52 -5.62
CA ALA A 73 -10.75 14.82 -4.46
C ALA A 73 -11.98 13.93 -4.38
N LEU A 74 -12.66 13.69 -5.52
CA LEU A 74 -13.85 12.83 -5.58
C LEU A 74 -13.57 11.37 -5.20
N VAL A 75 -12.40 10.87 -5.52
CA VAL A 75 -11.99 9.50 -5.17
C VAL A 75 -11.35 9.47 -3.78
N GLY A 76 -10.51 10.44 -3.46
CA GLY A 76 -9.74 10.48 -2.23
C GLY A 76 -10.58 10.67 -0.98
N PHE A 77 -11.60 11.52 -1.05
CA PHE A 77 -12.46 11.78 0.11
C PHE A 77 -13.27 10.55 0.57
N PRO A 78 -14.03 9.87 -0.31
CA PRO A 78 -14.70 8.63 0.06
C PRO A 78 -13.71 7.52 0.47
N ALA A 79 -12.56 7.44 -0.19
CA ALA A 79 -11.52 6.48 0.17
C ALA A 79 -10.98 6.72 1.59
N ALA A 80 -10.74 7.97 1.97
CA ALA A 80 -10.29 8.32 3.31
C ALA A 80 -11.30 7.92 4.39
N VAL A 81 -12.59 8.18 4.15
CA VAL A 81 -13.67 7.75 5.05
C VAL A 81 -13.74 6.23 5.16
N SER A 82 -13.65 5.54 4.03
CA SER A 82 -13.66 4.07 3.99
C SER A 82 -12.48 3.46 4.73
N VAL A 83 -11.30 4.05 4.63
CA VAL A 83 -10.08 3.56 5.31
C VAL A 83 -10.26 3.61 6.83
N VAL A 84 -10.83 4.66 7.37
CA VAL A 84 -11.07 4.75 8.82
C VAL A 84 -11.99 3.63 9.29
N GLY A 85 -13.10 3.39 8.61
CA GLY A 85 -14.03 2.30 8.93
C GLY A 85 -13.42 0.92 8.73
N ALA A 86 -12.71 0.70 7.62
CA ALA A 86 -12.06 -0.56 7.30
C ALA A 86 -10.93 -0.90 8.28
N THR A 87 -10.14 0.09 8.70
CA THR A 87 -9.07 -0.10 9.68
C THR A 87 -9.65 -0.47 11.05
N ALA A 88 -10.74 0.16 11.47
CA ALA A 88 -11.43 -0.20 12.71
C ALA A 88 -11.95 -1.65 12.66
N LEU A 89 -12.49 -2.08 11.55
CA LEU A 89 -12.93 -3.45 11.33
C LEU A 89 -11.75 -4.44 11.29
N GLN A 90 -10.66 -4.08 10.61
CA GLN A 90 -9.45 -4.91 10.51
C GLN A 90 -8.83 -5.19 11.88
N GLN A 91 -8.83 -4.21 12.79
CA GLN A 91 -8.31 -4.40 14.14
C GLN A 91 -9.11 -5.42 14.98
N ARG A 92 -10.36 -5.66 14.62
CA ARG A 92 -11.22 -6.67 15.25
C ARG A 92 -11.12 -8.05 14.62
N LEU A 93 -10.64 -8.13 13.39
CA LEU A 93 -10.48 -9.38 12.67
C LEU A 93 -9.15 -10.07 13.04
N ARG A 94 -9.15 -11.40 12.96
CA ARG A 94 -7.93 -12.17 13.07
C ARG A 94 -7.04 -11.92 11.85
N THR A 95 -5.74 -11.84 12.05
CA THR A 95 -4.75 -11.64 10.99
C THR A 95 -4.93 -12.64 9.84
N ARG A 96 -5.21 -13.89 10.15
CA ARG A 96 -5.43 -14.95 9.17
C ARG A 96 -6.64 -14.68 8.25
N THR A 97 -7.71 -14.12 8.80
CA THR A 97 -8.92 -13.77 8.00
C THR A 97 -8.57 -12.66 7.00
N VAL A 98 -7.83 -11.66 7.41
CA VAL A 98 -7.38 -10.56 6.53
C VAL A 98 -6.48 -11.08 5.42
N GLU A 99 -5.53 -11.95 5.77
CA GLU A 99 -4.62 -12.59 4.78
C GLU A 99 -5.39 -13.43 3.75
N LEU A 100 -6.38 -14.21 4.18
CA LEU A 100 -7.20 -15.03 3.30
C LEU A 100 -8.07 -14.18 2.37
N LEU A 101 -8.68 -13.11 2.88
CA LEU A 101 -9.45 -12.16 2.08
C LEU A 101 -8.58 -11.48 1.02
N PHE A 102 -7.39 -11.05 1.40
CA PHE A 102 -6.44 -10.42 0.49
C PHE A 102 -5.95 -11.40 -0.59
N ALA A 103 -5.60 -12.62 -0.20
CA ALA A 103 -5.20 -13.67 -1.13
C ALA A 103 -6.33 -14.01 -2.11
N GLY A 104 -7.56 -14.12 -1.64
CA GLY A 104 -8.75 -14.34 -2.47
C GLY A 104 -8.99 -13.21 -3.46
N PHE A 105 -8.84 -11.97 -3.02
CA PHE A 105 -8.96 -10.79 -3.88
C PHE A 105 -7.92 -10.77 -4.99
N ILE A 106 -6.64 -11.01 -4.65
CA ILE A 106 -5.56 -11.08 -5.64
C ILE A 106 -5.81 -12.21 -6.65
N LEU A 107 -6.25 -13.37 -6.16
CA LEU A 107 -6.58 -14.51 -7.03
C LEU A 107 -7.72 -14.16 -7.99
N ALA A 108 -8.77 -13.52 -7.51
CA ALA A 108 -9.90 -13.09 -8.33
C ALA A 108 -9.48 -12.10 -9.42
N VAL A 109 -8.64 -11.11 -9.08
CA VAL A 109 -8.09 -10.15 -10.03
C VAL A 109 -7.18 -10.84 -11.05
N ALA A 110 -6.33 -11.77 -10.61
CA ALA A 110 -5.44 -12.53 -11.50
C ALA A 110 -6.25 -13.38 -12.50
N VAL A 111 -7.28 -14.08 -12.04
CA VAL A 111 -8.16 -14.87 -12.91
C VAL A 111 -8.89 -13.95 -13.89
N TRP A 112 -9.42 -12.83 -13.44
CA TRP A 112 -10.11 -11.88 -14.30
C TRP A 112 -9.22 -11.32 -15.40
N LEU A 113 -7.97 -10.98 -15.07
CA LEU A 113 -6.98 -10.52 -16.06
C LEU A 113 -6.57 -11.62 -17.04
N PHE A 114 -6.52 -12.88 -16.57
CA PHE A 114 -6.14 -14.01 -17.43
C PHE A 114 -7.24 -14.37 -18.44
N VAL A 115 -8.51 -14.23 -18.04
CA VAL A 115 -9.67 -14.54 -18.90
C VAL A 115 -9.95 -13.42 -19.91
N LYS A 116 -9.54 -12.18 -19.64
CA LYS A 116 -9.76 -11.02 -20.51
C LYS A 116 -8.64 -10.88 -21.54
#